data_3e9cf8c282ac576ea82c8a293b537069
#
_entry.id   3e9cf8c282ac576ea82c8a293b537069
#
_cell.length_a   1.000
_cell.length_b   1.000
_cell.length_c   1.000
_cell.angle_alpha   90.00
_cell.angle_beta   90.00
_cell.angle_gamma   90.00
#
_symmetry.space_group_name_H-M   'P 1'
#
loop_
_entity.id
_entity.type
_entity.pdbx_description
1 polymer ?
#
loop_
_entity_poly.entity_id
_entity_poly.type
_entity_poly.pdbx_seq_one_letter_code
_entity_poly.pdbx_strand_id
1 'polypeptide(L)'
;MLYPLSSQFLDLKIKEKNMAVLNAADRKSNNILYMAMCFGLLSITAAMYYLVSSGGEINYIYKSLFFSISAVFLLISILLSSKVYSTNINKARERTFDSYEDASANFRAVNVVRWAMVYGASIIALVLAFLESNLLGFVLPVIGLLFLYVSKINEEHFKNYKIK
;
A
#
# COMPACT_ATOMS: atom_id res chain seq x y z
N MET A 1 -23.23 -39.23 25.11
CA MET A 1 -23.57 -37.82 24.81
C MET A 1 -23.03 -37.52 23.39
N LEU A 2 -23.91 -37.61 22.39
CA LEU A 2 -23.58 -37.27 21.02
C LEU A 2 -23.89 -35.78 20.82
N TYR A 3 -22.86 -34.95 20.67
CA TYR A 3 -23.02 -33.56 20.28
C TYR A 3 -23.51 -33.52 18.82
N PRO A 4 -24.51 -32.71 18.48
CA PRO A 4 -25.05 -32.69 17.13
C PRO A 4 -24.07 -32.00 16.20
N LEU A 5 -23.40 -32.79 15.36
CA LEU A 5 -22.56 -32.34 14.24
C LEU A 5 -23.31 -31.37 13.28
N SER A 6 -24.64 -31.35 13.33
CA SER A 6 -25.50 -30.50 12.51
C SER A 6 -25.39 -29.01 12.84
N SER A 7 -25.17 -28.63 14.11
CA SER A 7 -25.08 -27.21 14.50
C SER A 7 -23.79 -26.57 14.02
N GLN A 8 -22.67 -27.28 14.08
CA GLN A 8 -21.38 -26.78 13.58
C GLN A 8 -21.36 -26.61 12.05
N PHE A 9 -22.03 -27.51 11.31
CA PHE A 9 -22.19 -27.37 9.86
C PHE A 9 -23.12 -26.19 9.48
N LEU A 10 -24.16 -25.95 10.26
CA LEU A 10 -25.04 -24.80 10.04
C LEU A 10 -24.33 -23.48 10.36
N ASP A 11 -23.58 -23.41 11.43
CA ASP A 11 -22.78 -22.24 11.83
C ASP A 11 -21.67 -21.93 10.81
N LEU A 12 -21.01 -22.94 10.26
CA LEU A 12 -20.02 -22.78 9.18
C LEU A 12 -20.68 -22.26 7.90
N LYS A 13 -21.85 -22.78 7.53
CA LYS A 13 -22.58 -22.37 6.34
C LYS A 13 -23.17 -20.95 6.45
N ILE A 14 -23.61 -20.55 7.64
CA ILE A 14 -24.06 -19.19 7.96
C ILE A 14 -22.85 -18.22 7.95
N LYS A 15 -21.71 -18.64 8.46
CA LYS A 15 -20.48 -17.86 8.48
C LYS A 15 -19.91 -17.65 7.06
N GLU A 16 -20.00 -18.65 6.21
CA GLU A 16 -19.61 -18.56 4.79
C GLU A 16 -20.54 -17.64 4.00
N LYS A 17 -21.85 -17.64 4.31
CA LYS A 17 -22.86 -16.82 3.65
C LYS A 17 -22.75 -15.32 3.98
N ASN A 18 -22.13 -14.98 5.11
CA ASN A 18 -21.96 -13.60 5.60
C ASN A 18 -20.56 -13.04 5.37
N MET A 19 -19.65 -13.77 4.69
CA MET A 19 -18.34 -13.24 4.35
C MET A 19 -18.47 -12.22 3.22
N ALA A 20 -18.03 -11.00 3.48
CA ALA A 20 -17.94 -9.96 2.47
C ALA A 20 -16.91 -10.37 1.39
N VAL A 21 -17.36 -10.49 0.14
CA VAL A 21 -16.49 -10.78 -1.01
C VAL A 21 -16.43 -9.56 -1.89
N LEU A 22 -15.20 -9.09 -2.17
CA LEU A 22 -15.03 -7.94 -3.06
C LEU A 22 -15.52 -8.30 -4.46
N ASN A 23 -16.42 -7.48 -5.02
CA ASN A 23 -16.94 -7.71 -6.37
C ASN A 23 -15.84 -7.49 -7.44
N ALA A 24 -16.09 -8.01 -8.64
CA ALA A 24 -15.10 -7.95 -9.73
C ALA A 24 -14.77 -6.51 -10.16
N ALA A 25 -15.74 -5.58 -10.09
CA ALA A 25 -15.57 -4.18 -10.47
C ALA A 25 -14.68 -3.45 -9.47
N ASP A 26 -14.91 -3.62 -8.16
CA ASP A 26 -14.10 -3.01 -7.11
C ASP A 26 -12.69 -3.58 -7.10
N ARG A 27 -12.54 -4.88 -7.30
CA ARG A 27 -11.23 -5.54 -7.45
C ARG A 27 -10.46 -4.95 -8.64
N LYS A 28 -11.10 -4.80 -9.79
CA LYS A 28 -10.49 -4.20 -10.98
C LYS A 28 -10.10 -2.75 -10.73
N SER A 29 -10.98 -1.94 -10.14
CA SER A 29 -10.73 -0.53 -9.82
C SER A 29 -9.54 -0.38 -8.86
N ASN A 30 -9.49 -1.18 -7.81
CA ASN A 30 -8.38 -1.17 -6.85
C ASN A 30 -7.05 -1.57 -7.50
N ASN A 31 -7.06 -2.57 -8.37
CA ASN A 31 -5.86 -3.00 -9.10
C ASN A 31 -5.38 -1.94 -10.08
N ILE A 32 -6.28 -1.26 -10.79
CA ILE A 32 -5.92 -0.15 -11.72
C ILE A 32 -5.25 0.97 -10.95
N LEU A 33 -5.83 1.41 -9.83
CA LEU A 33 -5.26 2.46 -8.99
C LEU A 33 -3.86 2.09 -8.48
N TYR A 34 -3.72 0.87 -7.94
CA TYR A 34 -2.45 0.34 -7.48
C TYR A 34 -1.39 0.33 -8.58
N MET A 35 -1.73 -0.20 -9.76
CA MET A 35 -0.83 -0.26 -10.92
C MET A 35 -0.44 1.13 -11.39
N ALA A 36 -1.39 2.08 -11.43
CA ALA A 36 -1.10 3.46 -11.80
C ALA A 36 -0.07 4.11 -10.86
N MET A 37 -0.16 3.87 -9.55
CA MET A 37 0.84 4.37 -8.59
C MET A 37 2.22 3.73 -8.82
N CYS A 38 2.28 2.41 -9.01
CA CYS A 38 3.55 1.71 -9.26
C CYS A 38 4.20 2.17 -10.58
N PHE A 39 3.44 2.23 -11.67
CA PHE A 39 3.95 2.67 -12.96
C PHE A 39 4.33 4.15 -12.95
N GLY A 40 3.54 5.00 -12.28
CA GLY A 40 3.85 6.42 -12.14
C GLY A 40 5.19 6.64 -11.44
N LEU A 41 5.40 6.00 -10.29
CA LEU A 41 6.67 6.10 -9.56
C LEU A 41 7.84 5.54 -10.37
N LEU A 42 7.67 4.39 -11.02
CA LEU A 42 8.70 3.78 -11.86
C LEU A 42 9.10 4.69 -13.01
N SER A 43 8.12 5.24 -13.75
CA SER A 43 8.36 6.09 -14.91
C SER A 43 9.07 7.38 -14.55
N ILE A 44 8.64 8.05 -13.46
CA ILE A 44 9.28 9.28 -12.99
C ILE A 44 10.70 8.98 -12.49
N THR A 45 10.90 7.87 -11.76
CA THR A 45 12.23 7.46 -11.28
C THR A 45 13.18 7.21 -12.45
N ALA A 46 12.74 6.48 -13.46
CA ALA A 46 13.53 6.19 -14.64
C ALA A 46 13.89 7.46 -15.44
N ALA A 47 12.93 8.37 -15.62
CA ALA A 47 13.15 9.64 -16.32
C ALA A 47 14.16 10.53 -15.58
N MET A 48 14.00 10.71 -14.28
CA MET A 48 14.92 11.51 -13.47
C MET A 48 16.32 10.89 -13.38
N TYR A 49 16.40 9.56 -13.24
CA TYR A 49 17.67 8.84 -13.27
C TYR A 49 18.41 9.07 -14.59
N TYR A 50 17.68 8.98 -15.73
CA TYR A 50 18.25 9.23 -17.04
C TYR A 50 18.79 10.66 -17.17
N LEU A 51 18.03 11.67 -16.71
CA LEU A 51 18.45 13.07 -16.75
C LEU A 51 19.72 13.31 -15.94
N VAL A 52 19.83 12.75 -14.74
CA VAL A 52 21.02 12.87 -13.91
C VAL A 52 22.20 12.14 -14.53
N SER A 53 22.01 10.93 -15.03
CA SER A 53 23.09 10.12 -15.61
C SER A 53 23.64 10.68 -16.93
N SER A 54 22.81 11.43 -17.68
CA SER A 54 23.23 12.07 -18.94
C SER A 54 23.77 13.49 -18.76
N GLY A 55 23.59 14.12 -17.60
CA GLY A 55 23.96 15.52 -17.33
C GLY A 55 25.44 15.81 -17.03
N GLY A 56 26.30 14.81 -16.97
CA GLY A 56 27.77 14.95 -16.93
C GLY A 56 28.44 15.06 -15.57
N GLU A 57 27.81 15.63 -14.56
CA GLU A 57 28.34 15.65 -13.19
C GLU A 57 27.55 14.68 -12.30
N ILE A 58 28.13 13.50 -12.08
CA ILE A 58 27.51 12.46 -11.25
C ILE A 58 28.14 12.47 -9.86
N ASN A 59 27.34 12.68 -8.84
CA ASN A 59 27.73 12.56 -7.45
C ASN A 59 27.32 11.20 -6.88
N TYR A 60 28.28 10.47 -6.30
CA TYR A 60 28.03 9.24 -5.54
C TYR A 60 28.20 9.50 -4.03
N ILE A 61 27.47 10.51 -3.52
CA ILE A 61 27.67 10.93 -2.13
C ILE A 61 26.72 10.15 -1.23
N TYR A 62 27.21 9.06 -0.64
CA TYR A 62 26.45 8.28 0.35
C TYR A 62 26.38 8.94 1.74
N LYS A 63 27.22 9.96 2.00
CA LYS A 63 27.23 10.74 3.25
C LYS A 63 26.44 12.03 3.15
N SER A 64 25.63 12.20 2.11
CA SER A 64 24.79 13.37 1.94
C SER A 64 23.75 13.44 3.07
N LEU A 65 23.58 14.62 3.63
CA LEU A 65 22.55 14.88 4.63
C LEU A 65 21.15 14.60 4.07
N PHE A 66 20.88 14.97 2.82
CA PHE A 66 19.60 14.73 2.16
C PHE A 66 19.33 13.26 1.91
N PHE A 67 20.34 12.47 1.55
CA PHE A 67 20.21 11.02 1.46
C PHE A 67 19.78 10.41 2.80
N SER A 68 20.45 10.81 3.89
CA SER A 68 20.16 10.32 5.23
C SER A 68 18.75 10.71 5.69
N ILE A 69 18.35 11.96 5.48
CA ILE A 69 17.01 12.46 5.80
C ILE A 69 15.95 11.69 5.00
N SER A 70 16.17 11.51 3.69
CA SER A 70 15.25 10.78 2.81
C SER A 70 15.09 9.34 3.21
N ALA A 71 16.19 8.66 3.58
CA ALA A 71 16.18 7.27 4.03
C ALA A 71 15.37 7.11 5.33
N VAL A 72 15.62 7.97 6.32
CA VAL A 72 14.88 7.98 7.59
C VAL A 72 13.40 8.29 7.35
N PHE A 73 13.09 9.28 6.51
CA PHE A 73 11.71 9.65 6.20
C PHE A 73 10.96 8.52 5.50
N LEU A 74 11.59 7.86 4.52
CA LEU A 74 11.00 6.69 3.83
C LEU A 74 10.76 5.54 4.81
N LEU A 75 11.73 5.24 5.68
CA LEU A 75 11.59 4.18 6.68
C LEU A 75 10.42 4.46 7.64
N ILE A 76 10.35 5.68 8.17
CA ILE A 76 9.24 6.11 9.04
C ILE A 76 7.91 5.97 8.30
N SER A 77 7.84 6.40 7.03
CA SER A 77 6.62 6.31 6.23
C SER A 77 6.18 4.87 5.98
N ILE A 78 7.10 3.95 5.76
CA ILE A 78 6.84 2.51 5.62
C ILE A 78 6.27 1.94 6.94
N LEU A 79 6.89 2.25 8.07
CA LEU A 79 6.45 1.76 9.39
C LEU A 79 5.08 2.32 9.76
N LEU A 80 4.88 3.64 9.58
CA LEU A 80 3.61 4.29 9.86
C LEU A 80 2.51 3.79 8.94
N SER A 81 2.76 3.63 7.64
CA SER A 81 1.77 3.12 6.69
C SER A 81 1.29 1.73 7.08
N SER A 82 2.20 0.86 7.52
CA SER A 82 1.88 -0.50 7.97
C SER A 82 1.05 -0.48 9.27
N LYS A 83 1.42 0.39 10.23
CA LYS A 83 0.68 0.55 11.49
C LYS A 83 -0.71 1.15 11.26
N VAL A 84 -0.81 2.21 10.47
CA VAL A 84 -2.10 2.86 10.13
C VAL A 84 -3.01 1.87 9.40
N TYR A 85 -2.49 1.11 8.45
CA TYR A 85 -3.22 0.07 7.75
C TYR A 85 -3.78 -0.97 8.72
N SER A 86 -2.92 -1.58 9.53
CA SER A 86 -3.30 -2.62 10.51
C SER A 86 -4.36 -2.09 11.50
N THR A 87 -4.18 -0.87 12.02
CA THR A 87 -5.14 -0.27 12.95
C THR A 87 -6.49 -0.02 12.28
N ASN A 88 -6.52 0.51 11.06
CA ASN A 88 -7.77 0.80 10.36
C ASN A 88 -8.51 -0.46 9.93
N ILE A 89 -7.79 -1.50 9.47
CA ILE A 89 -8.40 -2.80 9.17
C ILE A 89 -9.01 -3.43 10.43
N ASN A 90 -8.33 -3.37 11.57
CA ASN A 90 -8.86 -3.93 12.81
C ASN A 90 -10.13 -3.17 13.28
N LYS A 91 -10.11 -1.84 13.23
CA LYS A 91 -11.30 -1.03 13.52
C LYS A 91 -12.46 -1.35 12.57
N ALA A 92 -12.17 -1.55 11.28
CA ALA A 92 -13.20 -1.89 10.29
C ALA A 92 -13.80 -3.28 10.51
N ARG A 93 -13.03 -4.25 11.03
CA ARG A 93 -13.55 -5.59 11.40
C ARG A 93 -14.50 -5.57 12.59
N GLU A 94 -14.31 -4.63 13.50
CA GLU A 94 -15.18 -4.46 14.67
C GLU A 94 -16.48 -3.73 14.33
N ARG A 95 -16.45 -2.90 13.28
CA ARG A 95 -17.59 -2.12 12.82
C ARG A 95 -18.51 -2.97 11.94
N THR A 96 -19.83 -2.75 12.07
CA THR A 96 -20.84 -3.26 11.12
C THR A 96 -21.16 -2.16 10.12
N PHE A 97 -21.04 -2.45 8.84
CA PHE A 97 -21.37 -1.54 7.75
C PHE A 97 -22.83 -1.69 7.34
N ASP A 98 -23.46 -0.57 6.96
CA ASP A 98 -24.87 -0.56 6.57
C ASP A 98 -25.08 -1.08 5.15
N SER A 99 -24.06 -0.96 4.29
CA SER A 99 -24.09 -1.45 2.91
C SER A 99 -22.76 -2.04 2.47
N TYR A 100 -22.79 -2.81 1.37
CA TYR A 100 -21.58 -3.31 0.71
C TYR A 100 -20.72 -2.14 0.18
N GLU A 101 -21.35 -1.11 -0.37
CA GLU A 101 -20.69 0.06 -0.94
C GLU A 101 -19.87 0.80 0.12
N ASP A 102 -20.41 0.99 1.32
CA ASP A 102 -19.70 1.60 2.44
C ASP A 102 -18.50 0.75 2.90
N ALA A 103 -18.68 -0.55 2.96
CA ALA A 103 -17.63 -1.48 3.32
C ALA A 103 -16.49 -1.48 2.28
N SER A 104 -16.82 -1.54 0.98
CA SER A 104 -15.84 -1.54 -0.11
C SER A 104 -15.12 -0.20 -0.23
N ALA A 105 -15.82 0.92 -0.07
CA ALA A 105 -15.25 2.26 -0.04
C ALA A 105 -14.25 2.43 1.13
N ASN A 106 -14.62 1.96 2.33
CA ASN A 106 -13.74 1.97 3.49
C ASN A 106 -12.48 1.14 3.23
N PHE A 107 -12.62 -0.08 2.71
CA PHE A 107 -11.50 -0.96 2.39
C PHE A 107 -10.56 -0.33 1.35
N ARG A 108 -11.12 0.31 0.32
CA ARG A 108 -10.34 1.06 -0.68
C ARG A 108 -9.59 2.22 -0.04
N ALA A 109 -10.26 3.05 0.77
CA ALA A 109 -9.66 4.19 1.43
C ALA A 109 -8.46 3.80 2.30
N VAL A 110 -8.59 2.72 3.08
CA VAL A 110 -7.49 2.22 3.93
C VAL A 110 -6.27 1.79 3.10
N ASN A 111 -6.48 1.12 1.96
CA ASN A 111 -5.39 0.74 1.06
C ASN A 111 -4.74 1.95 0.39
N VAL A 112 -5.55 2.91 -0.08
CA VAL A 112 -5.06 4.14 -0.72
C VAL A 112 -4.20 4.95 0.24
N VAL A 113 -4.63 5.12 1.50
CA VAL A 113 -3.84 5.82 2.52
C VAL A 113 -2.49 5.14 2.73
N ARG A 114 -2.48 3.81 2.87
CA ARG A 114 -1.25 3.03 3.00
C ARG A 114 -0.27 3.29 1.85
N TRP A 115 -0.75 3.22 0.61
CA TRP A 115 0.09 3.43 -0.57
C TRP A 115 0.53 4.88 -0.73
N ALA A 116 -0.37 5.85 -0.49
CA ALA A 116 -0.08 7.28 -0.62
C ALA A 116 1.04 7.73 0.32
N MET A 117 1.11 7.19 1.55
CA MET A 117 2.18 7.51 2.48
C MET A 117 3.56 7.10 1.95
N VAL A 118 3.68 5.88 1.42
CA VAL A 118 4.95 5.39 0.89
C VAL A 118 5.28 6.01 -0.46
N TYR A 119 4.28 6.19 -1.32
CA TYR A 119 4.44 6.86 -2.61
C TYR A 119 4.94 8.30 -2.42
N GLY A 120 4.30 9.06 -1.53
CA GLY A 120 4.71 10.45 -1.22
C GLY A 120 6.14 10.53 -0.70
N ALA A 121 6.51 9.65 0.23
CA ALA A 121 7.88 9.58 0.74
C ALA A 121 8.90 9.22 -0.36
N SER A 122 8.54 8.32 -1.26
CA SER A 122 9.38 7.93 -2.40
C SER A 122 9.57 9.08 -3.40
N ILE A 123 8.53 9.88 -3.66
CA ILE A 123 8.63 11.08 -4.51
C ILE A 123 9.56 12.14 -3.86
N ILE A 124 9.43 12.37 -2.55
CA ILE A 124 10.32 13.30 -1.84
C ILE A 124 11.77 12.82 -1.95
N ALA A 125 12.04 11.54 -1.69
CA ALA A 125 13.37 10.97 -1.82
C ALA A 125 13.92 11.11 -3.25
N LEU A 126 13.08 10.90 -4.26
CA LEU A 126 13.41 11.05 -5.67
C LEU A 126 13.79 12.49 -6.03
N VAL A 127 13.02 13.47 -5.57
CA VAL A 127 13.29 14.90 -5.82
C VAL A 127 14.60 15.30 -5.17
N LEU A 128 14.87 14.88 -3.94
CA LEU A 128 16.12 15.19 -3.25
C LEU A 128 17.34 14.53 -3.93
N ALA A 129 17.21 13.28 -4.38
CA ALA A 129 18.25 12.62 -5.16
C ALA A 129 18.55 13.33 -6.48
N PHE A 130 17.50 13.83 -7.15
CA PHE A 130 17.64 14.61 -8.38
C PHE A 130 18.34 15.95 -8.14
N LEU A 131 17.94 16.70 -7.11
CA LEU A 131 18.53 18.01 -6.78
C LEU A 131 20.02 17.92 -6.42
N GLU A 132 20.45 16.80 -5.82
CA GLU A 132 21.85 16.55 -5.50
C GLU A 132 22.65 15.92 -6.64
N SER A 133 22.01 15.57 -7.76
CA SER A 133 22.61 14.74 -8.82
C SER A 133 23.20 13.42 -8.26
N ASN A 134 22.57 12.88 -7.22
CA ASN A 134 23.08 11.74 -6.45
C ASN A 134 22.47 10.43 -6.94
N LEU A 135 23.22 9.65 -7.73
CA LEU A 135 22.72 8.38 -8.28
C LEU A 135 22.36 7.35 -7.19
N LEU A 136 23.06 7.34 -6.06
CA LEU A 136 22.73 6.43 -4.95
C LEU A 136 21.37 6.78 -4.31
N GLY A 137 20.95 8.05 -4.38
CA GLY A 137 19.66 8.49 -3.87
C GLY A 137 18.48 7.83 -4.57
N PHE A 138 18.66 7.39 -5.83
CA PHE A 138 17.61 6.69 -6.58
C PHE A 138 17.32 5.26 -6.09
N VAL A 139 18.15 4.71 -5.21
CA VAL A 139 17.86 3.44 -4.54
C VAL A 139 16.64 3.56 -3.62
N LEU A 140 16.44 4.71 -3.00
CA LEU A 140 15.33 4.92 -2.05
C LEU A 140 13.93 4.81 -2.70
N PRO A 141 13.62 5.48 -3.82
CA PRO A 141 12.34 5.26 -4.49
C PRO A 141 12.16 3.84 -5.02
N VAL A 142 13.25 3.12 -5.36
CA VAL A 142 13.17 1.69 -5.70
C VAL A 142 12.77 0.85 -4.49
N ILE A 143 13.28 1.15 -3.30
CA ILE A 143 12.83 0.51 -2.05
C ILE A 143 11.35 0.79 -1.81
N GLY A 144 10.90 2.03 -2.02
CA GLY A 144 9.47 2.37 -1.96
C GLY A 144 8.61 1.59 -2.94
N LEU A 145 9.08 1.41 -4.19
CA LEU A 145 8.41 0.56 -5.19
C LEU A 145 8.31 -0.90 -4.75
N LEU A 146 9.39 -1.47 -4.20
CA LEU A 146 9.38 -2.84 -3.68
C LEU A 146 8.38 -2.99 -2.54
N PHE A 147 8.31 -2.00 -1.63
CA PHE A 147 7.31 -2.03 -0.57
C PHE A 147 5.89 -1.91 -1.11
N LEU A 148 5.62 -1.05 -2.09
CA LEU A 148 4.33 -0.97 -2.76
C LEU A 148 3.97 -2.31 -3.38
N TYR A 149 4.91 -2.97 -4.06
CA TYR A 149 4.70 -4.28 -4.67
C TYR A 149 4.30 -5.35 -3.64
N VAL A 150 5.00 -5.43 -2.53
CA VAL A 150 4.68 -6.36 -1.42
C VAL A 150 3.36 -5.99 -0.74
N SER A 151 3.00 -4.70 -0.76
CA SER A 151 1.78 -4.15 -0.14
C SER A 151 0.53 -4.29 -1.01
N LYS A 152 0.56 -5.15 -2.03
CA LYS A 152 -0.61 -5.44 -2.84
C LYS A 152 -1.84 -5.80 -1.98
N ILE A 153 -3.01 -5.48 -2.48
CA ILE A 153 -4.28 -5.74 -1.80
C ILE A 153 -4.39 -7.20 -1.36
N ASN A 154 -4.62 -7.40 -0.07
CA ASN A 154 -5.01 -8.69 0.47
C ASN A 154 -6.53 -8.72 0.69
N GLU A 155 -7.26 -9.32 -0.23
CA GLU A 155 -8.72 -9.43 -0.20
C GLU A 155 -9.25 -10.24 1.00
N GLU A 156 -8.41 -11.07 1.62
CA GLU A 156 -8.81 -11.83 2.81
C GLU A 156 -9.15 -10.91 3.98
N HIS A 157 -8.57 -9.71 4.03
CA HIS A 157 -8.91 -8.73 5.05
C HIS A 157 -10.34 -8.22 4.89
N PHE A 158 -10.85 -8.12 3.65
CA PHE A 158 -12.22 -7.71 3.37
C PHE A 158 -13.25 -8.76 3.78
N LYS A 159 -12.92 -10.05 3.67
CA LYS A 159 -13.80 -11.16 4.09
C LYS A 159 -14.24 -11.09 5.55
N ASN A 160 -13.46 -10.40 6.38
CA ASN A 160 -13.72 -10.25 7.81
C ASN A 160 -14.58 -9.02 8.14
N TYR A 161 -15.02 -8.24 7.13
CA TYR A 161 -15.93 -7.11 7.34
C TYR A 161 -17.35 -7.60 7.58
N LYS A 162 -18.06 -6.94 8.51
CA LYS A 162 -19.45 -7.26 8.84
C LYS A 162 -20.35 -6.31 8.08
N ILE A 163 -21.23 -6.85 7.24
CA ILE A 163 -22.22 -6.11 6.48
C ILE A 163 -23.61 -6.57 6.95
N LYS A 164 -24.54 -5.63 7.19
CA LYS A 164 -25.93 -5.93 7.57
C LYS A 164 -26.68 -6.66 6.48
#